data_b95b65ff75ad0e57e735908a027af48f
#
_entry.id   b95b65ff75ad0e57e735908a027af48f
#
_cell.length_a   1.000
_cell.length_b   1.000
_cell.length_c   1.000
_cell.angle_alpha   90.00
_cell.angle_beta   90.00
_cell.angle_gamma   90.00
#
_symmetry.space_group_name_H-M   'P 1'
#
loop_
_entity.id
_entity.type
_entity.pdbx_description
1 polymer ?
#
loop_
_entity_poly.entity_id
_entity_poly.type
_entity_poly.pdbx_seq_one_letter_code
_entity_poly.pdbx_strand_id
1 'polypeptide(L)'
;MEWVYPEGYEVVKRPRDLDGQLQSIVLEVAHVRPEARLYWHDNGLFLGETEGYHVREVQFTPGIHKVKVVDDEGGTLSATLKVVE
;
A
#
# COMPACT_ATOMS: atom_id res chain seq x y z
N MET A 1 3.47 -2.69 14.11
CA MET A 1 3.76 -2.26 12.73
C MET A 1 3.18 -0.88 12.48
N GLU A 2 3.78 -0.17 11.56
CA GLU A 2 3.32 1.18 11.23
C GLU A 2 3.58 1.49 9.77
N TRP A 3 2.78 2.41 9.21
CA TRP A 3 3.00 2.87 7.84
C TRP A 3 4.26 3.72 7.75
N VAL A 4 5.09 3.43 6.75
CA VAL A 4 6.11 4.35 6.26
C VAL A 4 5.46 5.25 5.21
N TYR A 5 4.69 4.67 4.29
CA TYR A 5 3.85 5.37 3.34
C TYR A 5 2.70 4.45 2.90
N PRO A 6 1.45 4.90 2.85
CA PRO A 6 0.95 6.24 3.21
C PRO A 6 0.81 6.41 4.72
N GLU A 7 0.65 7.65 5.18
CA GLU A 7 0.53 7.97 6.60
C GLU A 7 -0.92 8.33 6.98
N GLY A 8 -1.86 7.43 6.74
CA GLY A 8 -3.26 7.65 7.10
C GLY A 8 -4.11 8.04 5.90
N TYR A 9 -4.25 9.33 5.59
CA TYR A 9 -5.00 9.81 4.43
C TYR A 9 -4.10 10.63 3.52
N GLU A 10 -4.03 10.25 2.25
CA GLU A 10 -3.23 10.94 1.26
C GLU A 10 -4.03 11.20 -0.01
N VAL A 11 -3.85 12.37 -0.60
CA VAL A 11 -4.34 12.67 -1.95
C VAL A 11 -3.14 12.55 -2.88
N VAL A 12 -3.23 11.66 -3.84
CA VAL A 12 -2.10 11.31 -4.72
C VAL A 12 -2.51 11.52 -6.16
N LYS A 13 -1.70 12.30 -6.89
CA LYS A 13 -1.85 12.39 -8.33
C LYS A 13 -1.21 11.17 -8.96
N ARG A 14 -1.90 10.53 -9.93
CA ARG A 14 -1.34 9.34 -10.60
C ARG A 14 -0.03 9.71 -11.27
N PRO A 15 1.08 9.05 -10.88
CA PRO A 15 2.37 9.36 -11.49
C PRO A 15 2.45 8.86 -12.92
N ARG A 16 3.12 9.63 -13.79
CA ARG A 16 3.41 9.24 -15.16
C ARG A 16 4.88 9.51 -15.43
N ASP A 17 5.49 8.66 -16.27
CA ASP A 17 6.85 8.90 -16.72
C ASP A 17 6.86 9.82 -17.95
N LEU A 18 8.05 10.03 -18.54
CA LEU A 18 8.21 10.92 -19.69
C LEU A 18 7.50 10.43 -20.94
N ASP A 19 7.21 9.13 -21.02
CA ASP A 19 6.49 8.53 -22.14
C ASP A 19 4.98 8.50 -21.92
N GLY A 20 4.51 9.09 -20.83
CA GLY A 20 3.10 9.09 -20.47
C GLY A 20 2.61 7.79 -19.84
N GLN A 21 3.50 6.85 -19.56
CA GLN A 21 3.15 5.59 -18.90
C GLN A 21 2.85 5.84 -17.42
N LEU A 22 1.85 5.14 -16.88
CA LEU A 22 1.54 5.21 -15.46
C LEU A 22 2.61 4.48 -14.66
N GLN A 23 3.09 5.12 -13.62
CA GLN A 23 4.02 4.51 -12.68
C GLN A 23 3.27 3.98 -11.46
N SER A 24 3.90 3.03 -10.78
CA SER A 24 3.35 2.48 -9.53
C SER A 24 3.52 3.46 -8.38
N ILE A 25 2.58 3.41 -7.45
CA ILE A 25 2.71 4.05 -6.15
C ILE A 25 3.29 3.01 -5.21
N VAL A 26 4.33 3.38 -4.48
CA VAL A 26 5.04 2.46 -3.59
C VAL A 26 4.49 2.59 -2.18
N LEU A 27 3.98 1.49 -1.65
CA LEU A 27 3.49 1.39 -0.27
C LEU A 27 4.55 0.70 0.57
N GLU A 28 4.75 1.17 1.79
CA GLU A 28 5.75 0.59 2.68
C GLU A 28 5.26 0.56 4.12
N VAL A 29 5.53 -0.54 4.81
CA VAL A 29 5.21 -0.76 6.21
C VAL A 29 6.47 -1.19 6.95
N ALA A 30 6.66 -0.66 8.15
CA ALA A 30 7.70 -1.12 9.08
C ALA A 30 7.09 -2.09 10.10
N HIS A 31 7.75 -3.21 10.34
CA HIS A 31 7.32 -4.19 11.32
C HIS A 31 8.47 -4.53 12.27
N VAL A 32 8.15 -4.64 13.56
CA VAL A 32 9.16 -4.93 14.59
C VAL A 32 9.69 -6.36 14.52
N ARG A 33 8.92 -7.30 13.97
CA ARG A 33 9.38 -8.69 13.81
C ARG A 33 9.95 -8.89 12.41
N PRO A 34 11.23 -9.25 12.27
CA PRO A 34 11.86 -9.43 10.95
C PRO A 34 11.22 -10.53 10.10
N GLU A 35 10.61 -11.53 10.73
CA GLU A 35 9.98 -12.67 10.06
C GLU A 35 8.50 -12.50 9.82
N ALA A 36 7.93 -11.34 10.17
CA ALA A 36 6.49 -11.10 9.99
C ALA A 36 6.09 -11.22 8.52
N ARG A 37 4.93 -11.80 8.29
CA ARG A 37 4.31 -11.85 6.96
C ARG A 37 3.12 -10.92 6.94
N LEU A 38 3.04 -10.09 5.90
CA LEU A 38 1.95 -9.12 5.73
C LEU A 38 1.12 -9.48 4.51
N TYR A 39 -0.19 -9.34 4.66
CA TYR A 39 -1.17 -9.59 3.61
C TYR A 39 -1.80 -8.26 3.24
N TRP A 40 -1.66 -7.86 1.97
CA TRP A 40 -2.04 -6.53 1.48
C TRP A 40 -3.36 -6.58 0.75
N HIS A 41 -4.23 -5.59 1.00
CA HIS A 41 -5.55 -5.50 0.39
C HIS A 41 -5.83 -4.07 -0.07
N ASP A 42 -6.59 -3.93 -1.16
CA ASP A 42 -7.12 -2.65 -1.64
C ASP A 42 -8.62 -2.80 -1.83
N ASN A 43 -9.40 -2.03 -1.07
CA ASN A 43 -10.86 -2.11 -1.08
C ASN A 43 -11.38 -3.54 -0.93
N GLY A 44 -10.71 -4.32 -0.09
CA GLY A 44 -11.05 -5.73 0.16
C GLY A 44 -10.45 -6.72 -0.83
N LEU A 45 -9.82 -6.26 -1.90
CA LEU A 45 -9.19 -7.13 -2.89
C LEU A 45 -7.76 -7.46 -2.44
N PHE A 46 -7.45 -8.75 -2.39
CA PHE A 46 -6.12 -9.22 -2.00
C PHE A 46 -5.09 -8.86 -3.08
N LEU A 47 -4.01 -8.16 -2.67
CA LEU A 47 -2.96 -7.73 -3.58
C LEU A 47 -1.72 -8.63 -3.54
N GLY A 48 -1.55 -9.40 -2.49
CA GLY A 48 -0.37 -10.24 -2.32
C GLY A 48 0.18 -10.18 -0.90
N GLU A 49 1.32 -10.83 -0.70
CA GLU A 49 1.95 -10.88 0.61
C GLU A 49 3.42 -10.53 0.53
N THR A 50 3.96 -10.03 1.65
CA THR A 50 5.39 -9.73 1.79
C THR A 50 5.91 -10.34 3.07
N GLU A 51 7.21 -10.67 3.09
CA GLU A 51 7.89 -11.21 4.26
C GLU A 51 9.24 -10.54 4.40
N GLY A 52 9.57 -10.10 5.63
CA GLY A 52 10.82 -9.44 5.92
C GLY A 52 10.86 -7.99 5.47
N TYR A 53 10.82 -7.74 4.19
CA TYR A 53 10.84 -6.41 3.59
C TYR A 53 9.47 -6.09 3.01
N HIS A 54 8.79 -5.09 3.59
CA HIS A 54 7.38 -4.85 3.33
C HIS A 54 7.17 -3.63 2.45
N VAL A 55 7.44 -3.81 1.17
CA VAL A 55 7.22 -2.80 0.14
C VAL A 55 6.35 -3.41 -0.94
N ARG A 56 5.34 -2.66 -1.38
CA ARG A 56 4.42 -3.11 -2.41
C ARG A 56 4.19 -1.99 -3.42
N GLU A 57 4.45 -2.27 -4.69
CA GLU A 57 4.19 -1.35 -5.78
C GLU A 57 2.81 -1.66 -6.36
N VAL A 58 1.95 -0.64 -6.47
CA VAL A 58 0.59 -0.81 -6.96
C VAL A 58 0.26 0.30 -7.95
N GLN A 59 -0.34 -0.07 -9.09
CA GLN A 59 -0.91 0.89 -10.01
C GLN A 59 -2.38 1.07 -9.68
N PHE A 60 -2.71 2.19 -9.07
CA PHE A 60 -4.08 2.48 -8.67
C PHE A 60 -4.85 3.16 -9.79
N THR A 61 -6.13 2.81 -9.92
CA THR A 61 -7.07 3.58 -10.74
C THR A 61 -7.48 4.84 -9.98
N PRO A 62 -7.99 5.89 -10.66
CA PRO A 62 -8.53 7.06 -9.95
C PRO A 62 -9.67 6.66 -9.02
N GLY A 63 -9.75 7.29 -7.87
CA GLY A 63 -10.80 7.04 -6.89
C GLY A 63 -10.27 6.88 -5.47
N ILE A 64 -11.15 6.42 -4.59
CA ILE A 64 -10.82 6.21 -3.18
C ILE A 64 -10.38 4.76 -2.98
N HIS A 65 -9.20 4.59 -2.40
CA HIS A 65 -8.64 3.27 -2.12
C HIS A 65 -8.36 3.13 -0.64
N LYS A 66 -9.03 2.18 0.00
CA LYS A 66 -8.73 1.81 1.38
C LYS A 66 -7.75 0.66 1.35
N VAL A 67 -6.51 0.95 1.69
CA VAL A 67 -5.44 -0.04 1.74
C VAL A 67 -5.37 -0.60 3.14
N LYS A 68 -5.42 -1.92 3.25
CA LYS A 68 -5.35 -2.60 4.54
C LYS A 68 -4.24 -3.64 4.51
N VAL A 69 -3.50 -3.69 5.58
CA VAL A 69 -2.45 -4.70 5.78
C VAL A 69 -2.77 -5.48 7.05
N VAL A 70 -2.67 -6.79 6.95
CA VAL A 70 -2.88 -7.69 8.10
C VAL A 70 -1.60 -8.49 8.28
N ASP A 71 -1.09 -8.56 9.51
CA ASP A 71 0.08 -9.42 9.77
C ASP A 71 -0.36 -10.84 10.17
N ASP A 72 0.61 -11.73 10.28
CA ASP A 72 0.37 -13.15 10.57
C ASP A 72 -0.05 -13.41 12.02
N GLU A 73 -0.12 -12.39 12.85
CA GLU A 73 -0.63 -12.50 14.23
C GLU A 73 -1.95 -11.74 14.42
N GLY A 74 -2.56 -11.28 13.31
CA GLY A 74 -3.85 -10.60 13.36
C GLY A 74 -3.77 -9.09 13.56
N GLY A 75 -2.57 -8.50 13.62
CA GLY A 75 -2.42 -7.05 13.66
C GLY A 75 -2.85 -6.43 12.34
N THR A 76 -3.45 -5.24 12.38
CA THR A 76 -3.94 -4.58 11.17
C THR A 76 -3.51 -3.13 11.10
N LEU A 77 -3.31 -2.65 9.86
CA LEU A 77 -3.13 -1.23 9.54
C LEU A 77 -4.06 -0.89 8.39
N SER A 78 -4.59 0.33 8.42
CA SER A 78 -5.39 0.83 7.30
C SER A 78 -4.97 2.26 6.96
N ALA A 79 -5.07 2.59 5.69
CA ALA A 79 -4.83 3.94 5.21
C ALA A 79 -5.73 4.18 4.00
N THR A 80 -5.99 5.45 3.71
CA THR A 80 -6.83 5.84 2.58
C THR A 80 -6.03 6.67 1.59
N LEU A 81 -6.08 6.30 0.32
CA LEU A 81 -5.51 7.06 -0.77
C LEU A 81 -6.65 7.55 -1.65
N LYS A 82 -6.70 8.85 -1.89
CA LYS A 82 -7.55 9.42 -2.93
C LYS A 82 -6.66 9.66 -4.15
N VAL A 83 -6.84 8.84 -5.18
CA VAL A 83 -6.01 8.89 -6.39
C VAL A 83 -6.74 9.75 -7.42
N VAL A 84 -6.06 10.79 -7.91
CA VAL A 84 -6.59 11.72 -8.90
C VAL A 84 -5.71 11.73 -10.14
N GLU A 85 -6.29 12.11 -11.27
CA GLU A 85 -5.55 12.23 -12.53
C GLU A 85 -4.62 13.45 -12.52
#